data_0f02185146b5d1408f997194f6d21dc6
#
_entry.id   0f02185146b5d1408f997194f6d21dc6
#
_cell.length_a   1.000
_cell.length_b   1.000
_cell.length_c   1.000
_cell.angle_alpha   90.00
_cell.angle_beta   90.00
_cell.angle_gamma   90.00
#
_symmetry.space_group_name_H-M   'P 1'
#
loop_
_entity.id
_entity.type
_entity.pdbx_description
1 polymer ?
#
loop_
_entity_poly.entity_id
_entity_poly.type
_entity_poly.pdbx_seq_one_letter_code
_entity_poly.pdbx_strand_id
1 'polypeptide(L)'
;MKIERVHREILYGVLERAIRAFKQIELSKACGLSLSTVNYALKPLVRMNAIEKRRFGFEVLDPKKILLYWASIRELERDIVYQSHLNEPVGKIESEVPANSVFTAYSAFKFKFKELPSEYSEVVVYGRRESFERRFGGQELSLKPNLVVLDLDEHLLKFETTPTAQIYVDLWNLRSWYAKDFLKKLEEMIDGILE
;
A
#
# COMPACT_ATOMS: atom_id res chain seq x y z
N MET A 1 -2.23 -9.58 -1.55
CA MET A 1 -3.20 -10.49 -2.27
C MET A 1 -3.42 -10.04 -3.71
N LYS A 2 -3.69 -10.98 -4.67
CA LYS A 2 -3.81 -10.62 -6.09
C LYS A 2 -4.92 -9.59 -6.41
N ILE A 3 -6.05 -9.63 -5.68
CA ILE A 3 -7.16 -8.69 -5.87
C ILE A 3 -6.79 -7.24 -5.51
N GLU A 4 -5.91 -7.04 -4.55
CA GLU A 4 -5.45 -5.71 -4.14
C GLU A 4 -4.76 -4.94 -5.26
N ARG A 5 -4.14 -5.65 -6.22
CA ARG A 5 -3.57 -5.03 -7.42
C ARG A 5 -4.60 -4.23 -8.21
N VAL A 6 -5.86 -4.70 -8.25
CA VAL A 6 -6.95 -4.00 -8.96
C VAL A 6 -7.30 -2.69 -8.26
N HIS A 7 -7.46 -2.73 -6.93
CA HIS A 7 -7.75 -1.51 -6.15
C HIS A 7 -6.58 -0.52 -6.24
N ARG A 8 -5.34 -1.01 -6.13
CA ARG A 8 -4.11 -0.21 -6.27
C ARG A 8 -4.04 0.49 -7.62
N GLU A 9 -4.28 -0.23 -8.73
CA GLU A 9 -4.25 0.36 -10.09
C GLU A 9 -5.32 1.42 -10.29
N ILE A 10 -6.54 1.15 -9.85
CA ILE A 10 -7.63 2.12 -9.97
C ILE A 10 -7.30 3.39 -9.20
N LEU A 11 -6.90 3.25 -7.92
CA LEU A 11 -6.60 4.40 -7.07
C LEU A 11 -5.33 5.13 -7.50
N TYR A 12 -4.31 4.42 -7.98
CA TYR A 12 -3.13 5.04 -8.59
C TYR A 12 -3.51 5.87 -9.82
N GLY A 13 -4.39 5.33 -10.67
CA GLY A 13 -4.91 6.07 -11.82
C GLY A 13 -5.63 7.34 -11.42
N VAL A 14 -6.47 7.27 -10.39
CA VAL A 14 -7.24 8.44 -9.93
C VAL A 14 -6.38 9.46 -9.20
N LEU A 15 -5.59 9.03 -8.21
CA LEU A 15 -4.90 9.93 -7.29
C LEU A 15 -3.60 10.51 -7.87
N GLU A 16 -2.93 9.78 -8.76
CA GLU A 16 -1.60 10.18 -9.24
C GLU A 16 -1.57 10.50 -10.74
N ARG A 17 -2.65 10.17 -11.48
CA ARG A 17 -2.72 10.37 -12.94
C ARG A 17 -3.99 11.09 -13.40
N ALA A 18 -4.90 11.45 -12.49
CA ALA A 18 -6.20 12.07 -12.76
C ALA A 18 -7.09 11.27 -13.76
N ILE A 19 -6.94 9.93 -13.79
CA ILE A 19 -7.70 9.03 -14.67
C ILE A 19 -8.88 8.47 -13.87
N ARG A 20 -10.12 8.70 -14.33
CA ARG A 20 -11.34 8.14 -13.73
C ARG A 20 -12.02 7.07 -14.57
N ALA A 21 -11.71 6.98 -15.87
CA ALA A 21 -12.28 5.98 -16.77
C ALA A 21 -11.30 4.85 -17.04
N PHE A 22 -11.75 3.60 -16.88
CA PHE A 22 -10.92 2.40 -16.99
C PHE A 22 -11.60 1.34 -17.86
N LYS A 23 -10.76 0.55 -18.55
CA LYS A 23 -11.21 -0.67 -19.24
C LYS A 23 -10.70 -1.90 -18.48
N GLN A 24 -11.59 -2.90 -18.29
CA GLN A 24 -11.22 -4.12 -17.56
C GLN A 24 -10.05 -4.87 -18.23
N ILE A 25 -9.97 -4.84 -19.55
CA ILE A 25 -8.89 -5.50 -20.29
C ILE A 25 -7.52 -4.83 -20.02
N GLU A 26 -7.49 -3.51 -19.90
CA GLU A 26 -6.28 -2.75 -19.59
C GLU A 26 -5.84 -3.01 -18.14
N LEU A 27 -6.79 -3.01 -17.18
CA LEU A 27 -6.53 -3.40 -15.80
C LEU A 27 -6.04 -4.84 -15.67
N SER A 28 -6.64 -5.78 -16.42
CA SER A 28 -6.21 -7.18 -16.44
C SER A 28 -4.72 -7.29 -16.81
N LYS A 29 -4.31 -6.59 -17.85
CA LYS A 29 -2.90 -6.53 -18.28
C LYS A 29 -2.02 -5.84 -17.24
N ALA A 30 -2.43 -4.67 -16.74
CA ALA A 30 -1.66 -3.89 -15.76
C ALA A 30 -1.42 -4.64 -14.44
N CYS A 31 -2.44 -5.40 -13.99
CA CYS A 31 -2.37 -6.19 -12.77
C CYS A 31 -1.72 -7.57 -12.95
N GLY A 32 -1.54 -8.05 -14.18
CA GLY A 32 -1.12 -9.44 -14.46
C GLY A 32 -2.17 -10.46 -13.98
N LEU A 33 -3.47 -10.15 -14.15
CA LEU A 33 -4.59 -10.96 -13.68
C LEU A 33 -5.52 -11.33 -14.82
N SER A 34 -6.30 -12.41 -14.63
CA SER A 34 -7.36 -12.75 -15.58
C SER A 34 -8.48 -11.71 -15.56
N LEU A 35 -9.19 -11.56 -16.68
CA LEU A 35 -10.35 -10.67 -16.76
C LEU A 35 -11.46 -11.05 -15.77
N SER A 36 -11.62 -12.36 -15.51
CA SER A 36 -12.58 -12.86 -14.51
C SER A 36 -12.20 -12.40 -13.09
N THR A 37 -10.92 -12.42 -12.74
CA THR A 37 -10.42 -11.93 -11.44
C THR A 37 -10.64 -10.43 -11.30
N VAL A 38 -10.36 -9.65 -12.34
CA VAL A 38 -10.65 -8.20 -12.36
C VAL A 38 -12.15 -7.96 -12.16
N ASN A 39 -13.01 -8.64 -12.95
CA ASN A 39 -14.46 -8.48 -12.82
C ASN A 39 -14.98 -8.89 -11.43
N TYR A 40 -14.37 -9.89 -10.80
CA TYR A 40 -14.69 -10.28 -9.43
C TYR A 40 -14.35 -9.15 -8.44
N ALA A 41 -13.16 -8.56 -8.55
CA ALA A 41 -12.70 -7.45 -7.71
C ALA A 41 -13.57 -6.19 -7.85
N LEU A 42 -14.17 -5.96 -9.04
CA LEU A 42 -15.04 -4.80 -9.27
C LEU A 42 -16.46 -4.97 -8.70
N LYS A 43 -16.94 -6.20 -8.44
CA LYS A 43 -18.32 -6.44 -7.95
C LYS A 43 -18.66 -5.63 -6.68
N PRO A 44 -17.88 -5.65 -5.60
CA PRO A 44 -18.17 -4.86 -4.41
C PRO A 44 -18.17 -3.35 -4.71
N LEU A 45 -17.27 -2.88 -5.59
CA LEU A 45 -17.17 -1.46 -5.95
C LEU A 45 -18.43 -0.95 -6.66
N VAL A 46 -19.02 -1.79 -7.54
CA VAL A 46 -20.31 -1.49 -8.17
C VAL A 46 -21.43 -1.45 -7.14
N ARG A 47 -21.49 -2.45 -6.23
CA ARG A 47 -22.54 -2.54 -5.20
C ARG A 47 -22.58 -1.34 -4.26
N MET A 48 -21.41 -0.77 -3.94
CA MET A 48 -21.32 0.42 -3.09
C MET A 48 -21.42 1.75 -3.85
N ASN A 49 -21.69 1.71 -5.16
CA ASN A 49 -21.73 2.88 -6.04
C ASN A 49 -20.41 3.68 -6.02
N ALA A 50 -19.27 3.00 -5.92
CA ALA A 50 -17.95 3.61 -6.03
C ALA A 50 -17.51 3.71 -7.50
N ILE A 51 -18.00 2.82 -8.34
CA ILE A 51 -17.80 2.82 -9.79
C ILE A 51 -19.13 2.61 -10.54
N GLU A 52 -19.22 3.16 -11.72
CA GLU A 52 -20.32 2.97 -12.64
C GLU A 52 -19.88 2.25 -13.91
N LYS A 53 -20.59 1.17 -14.28
CA LYS A 53 -20.31 0.46 -15.53
C LYS A 53 -20.70 1.31 -16.73
N ARG A 54 -19.83 1.33 -17.74
CA ARG A 54 -20.03 1.96 -19.04
C ARG A 54 -19.95 0.91 -20.15
N ARG A 55 -20.35 1.29 -21.37
CA ARG A 55 -20.34 0.37 -22.53
C ARG A 55 -18.99 -0.30 -22.78
N PHE A 56 -17.88 0.41 -22.56
CA PHE A 56 -16.52 -0.07 -22.84
C PHE A 56 -15.60 -0.04 -21.61
N GLY A 57 -16.16 -0.16 -20.40
CA GLY A 57 -15.36 -0.11 -19.18
C GLY A 57 -16.18 0.28 -17.97
N PHE A 58 -15.60 1.14 -17.14
CA PHE A 58 -16.27 1.73 -15.98
C PHE A 58 -15.65 3.09 -15.65
N GLU A 59 -16.39 3.88 -14.93
CA GLU A 59 -15.95 5.18 -14.39
C GLU A 59 -15.92 5.15 -12.87
N VAL A 60 -14.91 5.74 -12.27
CA VAL A 60 -14.79 5.88 -10.81
C VAL A 60 -15.57 7.12 -10.38
N LEU A 61 -16.62 6.88 -9.59
CA LEU A 61 -17.46 7.94 -9.03
C LEU A 61 -16.92 8.43 -7.67
N ASP A 62 -16.55 7.48 -6.82
CA ASP A 62 -16.13 7.76 -5.44
C ASP A 62 -14.86 6.97 -5.08
N PRO A 63 -13.68 7.56 -5.28
CA PRO A 63 -12.41 6.93 -4.94
C PRO A 63 -12.25 6.65 -3.45
N LYS A 64 -12.82 7.49 -2.57
CA LYS A 64 -12.74 7.28 -1.11
C LYS A 64 -13.43 6.00 -0.67
N LYS A 65 -14.57 5.66 -1.26
CA LYS A 65 -15.22 4.37 -1.00
C LYS A 65 -14.32 3.19 -1.37
N ILE A 66 -13.60 3.28 -2.49
CA ILE A 66 -12.67 2.22 -2.90
C ILE A 66 -11.53 2.11 -1.90
N LEU A 67 -10.95 3.25 -1.49
CA LEU A 67 -9.85 3.32 -0.53
C LEU A 67 -10.24 2.72 0.83
N LEU A 68 -11.36 3.15 1.40
CA LEU A 68 -11.86 2.67 2.69
C LEU A 68 -12.27 1.19 2.63
N TYR A 69 -12.89 0.76 1.53
CA TYR A 69 -13.20 -0.65 1.31
C TYR A 69 -11.91 -1.49 1.32
N TRP A 70 -10.91 -1.08 0.55
CA TRP A 70 -9.63 -1.81 0.52
C TRP A 70 -8.96 -1.82 1.90
N ALA A 71 -8.90 -0.68 2.58
CA ALA A 71 -8.35 -0.58 3.94
C ALA A 71 -9.05 -1.54 4.91
N SER A 72 -10.39 -1.67 4.82
CA SER A 72 -11.19 -2.51 5.71
C SER A 72 -11.03 -4.03 5.48
N ILE A 73 -10.69 -4.45 4.25
CA ILE A 73 -10.50 -5.86 3.91
C ILE A 73 -9.03 -6.29 3.89
N ARG A 74 -8.11 -5.34 4.06
CA ARG A 74 -6.67 -5.60 4.12
C ARG A 74 -6.32 -6.26 5.45
N GLU A 75 -5.67 -7.41 5.38
CA GLU A 75 -5.15 -8.14 6.52
C GLU A 75 -3.62 -8.14 6.48
N LEU A 76 -3.01 -7.01 6.89
CA LEU A 76 -1.57 -6.77 6.79
C LEU A 76 -0.75 -7.84 7.53
N GLU A 77 -1.23 -8.28 8.69
CA GLU A 77 -0.53 -9.28 9.53
C GLU A 77 -0.32 -10.62 8.80
N ARG A 78 -1.21 -10.99 7.85
CA ARG A 78 -1.07 -12.23 7.07
C ARG A 78 0.08 -12.22 6.07
N ASP A 79 0.51 -11.03 5.69
CA ASP A 79 1.58 -10.88 4.72
C ASP A 79 2.95 -10.69 5.39
N ILE A 80 3.03 -10.73 6.73
CA ILE A 80 4.31 -10.62 7.45
C ILE A 80 5.13 -11.89 7.22
N VAL A 81 6.28 -11.74 6.58
CA VAL A 81 7.22 -12.84 6.31
C VAL A 81 8.48 -12.79 7.19
N TYR A 82 8.81 -11.61 7.73
CA TYR A 82 9.91 -11.42 8.66
C TYR A 82 9.62 -10.23 9.56
N GLN A 83 10.01 -10.31 10.83
CA GLN A 83 9.95 -9.20 11.77
C GLN A 83 11.06 -9.35 12.81
N SER A 84 11.63 -8.24 13.25
CA SER A 84 12.68 -8.26 14.27
C SER A 84 12.74 -6.94 15.03
N HIS A 85 13.23 -7.00 16.26
CA HIS A 85 13.64 -5.82 16.99
C HIS A 85 15.13 -5.58 16.75
N LEU A 86 15.49 -4.40 16.27
CA LEU A 86 16.86 -3.98 16.02
C LEU A 86 17.22 -2.83 16.97
N ASN A 87 18.38 -2.93 17.66
CA ASN A 87 18.87 -1.87 18.55
C ASN A 87 19.53 -0.73 17.75
N GLU A 88 18.85 -0.29 16.69
CA GLU A 88 19.35 0.76 15.79
C GLU A 88 18.28 1.85 15.58
N PRO A 89 18.68 3.11 15.38
CA PRO A 89 17.75 4.16 15.02
C PRO A 89 17.06 3.87 13.68
N VAL A 90 15.79 4.33 13.53
CA VAL A 90 14.97 4.12 12.31
C VAL A 90 15.72 4.48 11.02
N GLY A 91 16.42 5.63 11.00
CA GLY A 91 17.17 6.05 9.81
C GLY A 91 18.32 5.10 9.45
N LYS A 92 18.92 4.42 10.43
CA LYS A 92 19.93 3.39 10.20
C LYS A 92 19.29 2.14 9.62
N ILE A 93 18.17 1.68 10.21
CA ILE A 93 17.40 0.54 9.68
C ILE A 93 16.98 0.80 8.22
N GLU A 94 16.43 1.98 7.93
CA GLU A 94 16.05 2.38 6.57
C GLU A 94 17.20 2.31 5.57
N SER A 95 18.40 2.77 5.98
CA SER A 95 19.59 2.78 5.12
C SER A 95 20.14 1.37 4.82
N GLU A 96 19.74 0.38 5.62
CA GLU A 96 20.21 -1.00 5.52
C GLU A 96 19.20 -1.96 4.88
N VAL A 97 18.00 -1.46 4.55
CA VAL A 97 16.97 -2.24 3.83
C VAL A 97 17.53 -2.73 2.48
N PRO A 98 17.39 -4.02 2.14
CA PRO A 98 17.85 -4.55 0.86
C PRO A 98 17.26 -3.82 -0.34
N ALA A 99 18.08 -3.56 -1.37
CA ALA A 99 17.76 -2.71 -2.53
C ALA A 99 16.49 -3.13 -3.31
N ASN A 100 16.16 -4.42 -3.31
CA ASN A 100 14.96 -4.96 -3.99
C ASN A 100 13.71 -4.95 -3.10
N SER A 101 13.64 -4.06 -2.13
CA SER A 101 12.50 -3.88 -1.24
C SER A 101 11.74 -2.61 -1.58
N VAL A 102 10.46 -2.56 -1.20
CA VAL A 102 9.60 -1.40 -1.41
C VAL A 102 9.14 -0.89 -0.05
N PHE A 103 9.55 0.32 0.33
CA PHE A 103 9.07 0.94 1.55
C PHE A 103 7.56 1.16 1.51
N THR A 104 6.89 1.00 2.65
CA THR A 104 5.50 1.38 2.82
C THR A 104 5.29 2.15 4.13
N ALA A 105 4.07 2.47 4.46
CA ALA A 105 3.69 3.18 5.68
C ALA A 105 4.52 4.47 5.91
N TYR A 106 5.14 4.62 7.09
CA TYR A 106 5.82 5.84 7.54
C TYR A 106 7.00 6.23 6.66
N SER A 107 7.90 5.27 6.39
CA SER A 107 9.09 5.50 5.56
C SER A 107 8.70 5.88 4.12
N ALA A 108 7.70 5.20 3.55
CA ALA A 108 7.20 5.55 2.22
C ALA A 108 6.58 6.94 2.19
N PHE A 109 5.80 7.29 3.22
CA PHE A 109 5.24 8.64 3.37
C PHE A 109 6.36 9.69 3.37
N LYS A 110 7.34 9.52 4.28
CA LYS A 110 8.51 10.43 4.39
C LYS A 110 9.25 10.58 3.07
N PHE A 111 9.53 9.48 2.38
CA PHE A 111 10.29 9.51 1.13
C PHE A 111 9.51 10.11 -0.04
N LYS A 112 8.20 9.86 -0.12
CA LYS A 112 7.35 10.35 -1.20
C LYS A 112 7.01 11.84 -1.04
N PHE A 113 6.55 12.24 0.14
CA PHE A 113 6.02 13.59 0.36
C PHE A 113 7.04 14.57 0.94
N LYS A 114 8.22 14.08 1.39
CA LYS A 114 9.26 14.90 2.05
C LYS A 114 8.76 15.63 3.30
N GLU A 115 7.73 15.08 3.93
CA GLU A 115 7.11 15.57 5.16
C GLU A 115 7.16 14.49 6.25
N LEU A 116 7.06 14.90 7.50
CA LEU A 116 7.04 14.01 8.66
C LEU A 116 5.97 14.52 9.66
N PRO A 117 4.74 13.99 9.58
CA PRO A 117 3.64 14.41 10.47
C PRO A 117 3.89 14.12 11.95
N SER A 118 4.62 13.03 12.24
CA SER A 118 4.99 12.59 13.59
C SER A 118 6.27 11.78 13.53
N GLU A 119 7.01 11.71 14.65
CA GLU A 119 8.09 10.75 14.80
C GLU A 119 7.55 9.32 14.81
N TYR A 120 8.30 8.37 14.26
CA TYR A 120 7.96 6.97 14.23
C TYR A 120 9.15 6.09 14.58
N SER A 121 8.87 4.89 15.09
CA SER A 121 9.88 3.97 15.63
C SER A 121 9.92 2.62 14.92
N GLU A 122 9.19 2.44 13.82
CA GLU A 122 9.13 1.18 13.10
C GLU A 122 9.24 1.39 11.59
N VAL A 123 9.94 0.47 10.92
CA VAL A 123 10.12 0.44 9.47
C VAL A 123 9.29 -0.72 8.92
N VAL A 124 8.40 -0.41 7.97
CA VAL A 124 7.56 -1.41 7.29
C VAL A 124 7.92 -1.41 5.82
N VAL A 125 8.22 -2.59 5.29
CA VAL A 125 8.66 -2.75 3.90
C VAL A 125 8.08 -4.02 3.27
N TYR A 126 7.88 -4.00 1.97
CA TYR A 126 7.70 -5.19 1.17
C TYR A 126 9.06 -5.74 0.74
N GLY A 127 9.30 -7.02 0.98
CA GLY A 127 10.58 -7.62 0.65
C GLY A 127 10.55 -9.15 0.69
N ARG A 128 11.67 -9.77 0.32
CA ARG A 128 11.82 -11.23 0.38
C ARG A 128 12.48 -11.60 1.70
N ARG A 129 11.87 -12.51 2.44
CA ARG A 129 12.33 -12.97 3.75
C ARG A 129 13.85 -13.27 3.78
N GLU A 130 14.33 -14.03 2.81
CA GLU A 130 15.73 -14.48 2.77
C GLU A 130 16.73 -13.31 2.66
N SER A 131 16.33 -12.20 2.03
CA SER A 131 17.16 -11.01 1.92
C SER A 131 17.33 -10.32 3.28
N PHE A 132 16.26 -10.30 4.07
CA PHE A 132 16.27 -9.70 5.41
C PHE A 132 16.97 -10.61 6.43
N GLU A 133 16.75 -11.91 6.41
CA GLU A 133 17.48 -12.86 7.25
C GLU A 133 18.99 -12.81 6.99
N ARG A 134 19.40 -12.65 5.73
CA ARG A 134 20.82 -12.49 5.36
C ARG A 134 21.40 -11.17 5.86
N ARG A 135 20.62 -10.09 5.85
CA ARG A 135 21.08 -8.76 6.24
C ARG A 135 21.06 -8.53 7.74
N PHE A 136 19.98 -8.94 8.42
CA PHE A 136 19.71 -8.63 9.81
C PHE A 136 19.78 -9.84 10.74
N GLY A 137 19.96 -11.06 10.19
CA GLY A 137 20.01 -12.28 10.97
C GLY A 137 18.64 -12.89 11.26
N GLY A 138 18.58 -13.75 12.28
CA GLY A 138 17.34 -14.34 12.76
C GLY A 138 16.40 -13.30 13.37
N GLN A 139 15.13 -13.69 13.50
CA GLN A 139 14.12 -12.83 14.13
C GLN A 139 14.39 -12.68 15.64
N GLU A 140 14.47 -11.45 16.12
CA GLU A 140 14.51 -11.13 17.55
C GLU A 140 13.15 -10.56 17.97
N LEU A 141 12.44 -11.31 18.80
CA LEU A 141 11.04 -11.04 19.19
C LEU A 141 10.85 -10.90 20.71
N SER A 142 11.94 -10.78 21.48
CA SER A 142 11.84 -10.51 22.91
C SER A 142 11.30 -9.11 23.21
N LEU A 143 11.43 -8.19 22.24
CA LEU A 143 10.87 -6.86 22.29
C LEU A 143 9.90 -6.65 21.11
N LYS A 144 9.07 -5.58 21.17
CA LYS A 144 8.19 -5.21 20.06
C LYS A 144 9.05 -4.99 18.79
N PRO A 145 8.76 -5.67 17.68
CA PRO A 145 9.49 -5.49 16.42
C PRO A 145 9.43 -4.03 15.94
N ASN A 146 10.56 -3.52 15.47
CA ASN A 146 10.68 -2.21 14.82
C ASN A 146 11.08 -2.32 13.34
N LEU A 147 11.30 -3.54 12.84
CA LEU A 147 11.39 -3.86 11.43
C LEU A 147 10.35 -4.93 11.11
N VAL A 148 9.44 -4.62 10.19
CA VAL A 148 8.36 -5.52 9.72
C VAL A 148 8.46 -5.64 8.21
N VAL A 149 8.59 -6.88 7.73
CA VAL A 149 8.71 -7.19 6.30
C VAL A 149 7.46 -7.93 5.85
N LEU A 150 6.78 -7.35 4.89
CA LEU A 150 5.63 -7.91 4.21
C LEU A 150 6.09 -8.67 2.96
N ASP A 151 5.38 -9.72 2.58
CA ASP A 151 5.64 -10.47 1.37
C ASP A 151 5.58 -9.57 0.13
N LEU A 152 6.63 -9.63 -0.70
CA LEU A 152 6.79 -8.75 -1.84
C LEU A 152 5.77 -9.08 -2.94
N ASP A 153 4.80 -8.22 -3.13
CA ASP A 153 4.01 -8.22 -4.36
C ASP A 153 4.83 -7.58 -5.49
N GLU A 154 5.34 -8.38 -6.43
CA GLU A 154 6.15 -7.91 -7.56
C GLU A 154 5.47 -6.82 -8.39
N HIS A 155 4.14 -6.73 -8.32
CA HIS A 155 3.38 -5.65 -8.93
C HIS A 155 3.74 -4.27 -8.35
N LEU A 156 4.25 -4.19 -7.12
CA LEU A 156 4.72 -2.94 -6.52
C LEU A 156 6.01 -2.41 -7.17
N LEU A 157 6.84 -3.30 -7.71
CA LEU A 157 8.13 -2.93 -8.31
C LEU A 157 8.00 -2.10 -9.59
N LYS A 158 6.83 -2.03 -10.19
CA LYS A 158 6.59 -1.21 -11.39
C LYS A 158 6.40 0.27 -11.09
N PHE A 159 6.14 0.64 -9.84
CA PHE A 159 5.94 2.02 -9.44
C PHE A 159 7.28 2.62 -9.00
N GLU A 160 7.56 3.83 -9.41
CA GLU A 160 8.76 4.57 -8.99
C GLU A 160 8.76 4.82 -7.48
N THR A 161 7.60 5.15 -6.94
CA THR A 161 7.36 5.27 -5.50
C THR A 161 6.09 4.51 -5.11
N THR A 162 5.99 4.09 -3.87
CA THR A 162 4.77 3.41 -3.39
C THR A 162 3.54 4.28 -3.62
N PRO A 163 2.50 3.75 -4.28
CA PRO A 163 1.26 4.48 -4.53
C PRO A 163 0.65 5.03 -3.24
N THR A 164 0.12 6.25 -3.29
CA THR A 164 -0.49 6.94 -2.13
C THR A 164 -1.56 6.09 -1.44
N ALA A 165 -2.41 5.45 -2.24
CA ALA A 165 -3.44 4.54 -1.71
C ALA A 165 -2.85 3.33 -0.96
N GLN A 166 -1.72 2.78 -1.44
CA GLN A 166 -1.05 1.67 -0.74
C GLN A 166 -0.49 2.14 0.61
N ILE A 167 0.15 3.32 0.65
CA ILE A 167 0.67 3.91 1.89
C ILE A 167 -0.48 4.08 2.90
N TYR A 168 -1.62 4.62 2.45
CA TYR A 168 -2.79 4.81 3.29
C TYR A 168 -3.33 3.50 3.85
N VAL A 169 -3.53 2.50 2.99
CA VAL A 169 -4.11 1.20 3.38
C VAL A 169 -3.21 0.45 4.36
N ASP A 170 -1.91 0.51 4.17
CA ASP A 170 -0.96 -0.13 5.09
C ASP A 170 -0.91 0.62 6.44
N LEU A 171 -0.87 1.96 6.45
CA LEU A 171 -0.95 2.77 7.67
C LEU A 171 -2.25 2.53 8.45
N TRP A 172 -3.40 2.40 7.75
CA TRP A 172 -4.70 2.11 8.36
C TRP A 172 -4.69 0.83 9.18
N ASN A 173 -3.91 -0.16 8.75
CA ASN A 173 -3.82 -1.46 9.39
C ASN A 173 -2.72 -1.55 10.46
N LEU A 174 -1.94 -0.47 10.69
CA LEU A 174 -0.95 -0.40 11.76
C LEU A 174 -1.59 0.09 13.06
N ARG A 175 -1.12 -0.47 14.19
CA ARG A 175 -1.69 -0.18 15.53
C ARG A 175 -0.94 0.89 16.31
N SER A 176 0.11 1.47 15.73
CA SER A 176 0.93 2.47 16.41
C SER A 176 0.15 3.78 16.56
N TRP A 177 0.26 4.41 17.72
CA TRP A 177 -0.50 5.62 18.04
C TRP A 177 -0.25 6.77 17.08
N TYR A 178 0.97 6.89 16.57
CA TYR A 178 1.37 7.93 15.59
C TYR A 178 0.85 7.66 14.17
N ALA A 179 0.35 6.47 13.85
CA ALA A 179 -0.24 6.19 12.54
C ALA A 179 -1.39 7.14 12.20
N LYS A 180 -2.12 7.62 13.22
CA LYS A 180 -3.24 8.56 13.06
C LYS A 180 -2.81 9.90 12.46
N ASP A 181 -1.64 10.41 12.81
CA ASP A 181 -1.15 11.70 12.31
C ASP A 181 -0.81 11.58 10.82
N PHE A 182 -0.20 10.48 10.41
CA PHE A 182 0.08 10.17 9.01
C PHE A 182 -1.21 9.99 8.19
N LEU A 183 -2.18 9.25 8.74
CA LEU A 183 -3.47 9.03 8.07
C LEU A 183 -4.22 10.34 7.87
N LYS A 184 -4.30 11.17 8.91
CA LYS A 184 -4.95 12.48 8.83
C LYS A 184 -4.32 13.34 7.73
N LYS A 185 -3.00 13.38 7.68
CA LYS A 185 -2.29 14.14 6.63
C LYS A 185 -2.54 13.59 5.23
N LEU A 186 -2.56 12.25 5.08
CA LEU A 186 -2.91 11.62 3.79
C LEU A 186 -4.36 11.91 3.38
N GLU A 187 -5.29 11.91 4.31
CA GLU A 187 -6.69 12.25 4.04
C GLU A 187 -6.82 13.68 3.52
N GLU A 188 -6.16 14.64 4.16
CA GLU A 188 -6.12 16.04 3.70
C GLU A 188 -5.54 16.15 2.27
N MET A 189 -4.44 15.42 1.99
CA MET A 189 -3.83 15.40 0.64
C MET A 189 -4.74 14.76 -0.41
N ILE A 190 -5.38 13.63 -0.06
CA ILE A 190 -6.28 12.91 -0.97
C ILE A 190 -7.51 13.78 -1.25
N ASP A 191 -8.06 14.45 -0.26
CA ASP A 191 -9.20 15.35 -0.42
C ASP A 191 -8.87 16.49 -1.37
N GLY A 192 -7.72 17.14 -1.19
CA GLY A 192 -7.27 18.19 -2.11
C GLY A 192 -6.98 17.72 -3.54
N ILE A 193 -6.73 16.42 -3.78
CA ILE A 193 -6.59 15.86 -5.13
C ILE A 193 -7.98 15.59 -5.76
N LEU A 194 -8.97 15.26 -4.94
CA LEU A 194 -10.30 14.84 -5.41
C LEU A 194 -11.27 15.99 -5.63
N GLU A 195 -10.99 17.18 -5.06
CA GLU A 195 -11.70 18.45 -5.30
C GLU A 195 -11.37 19.01 -6.70
#